data_c5c08ee20b3c1a5f352d4148429c7505
#
_entry.id   c5c08ee20b3c1a5f352d4148429c7505
#
_cell.length_a   1.000
_cell.length_b   1.000
_cell.length_c   1.000
_cell.angle_alpha   90.00
_cell.angle_beta   90.00
_cell.angle_gamma   90.00
#
_symmetry.space_group_name_H-M   'P 1'
#
loop_
_entity.id
_entity.type
_entity.pdbx_description
1 polymer ?
#
loop_
_entity_poly.entity_id
_entity_poly.type
_entity_poly.pdbx_seq_one_letter_code
_entity_poly.pdbx_strand_id
1 'polypeptide(L)'
;MYKFRGHERYAALLTALMIQAFQAMSEELNPVLAKETLAPVAHPGAARRHRQSLLQNNKQRWRPDAVTYVPVSDERLAERGFNQAERLAAGLAAAVRLPVVDLLQRRINTTKQSFKTRGERIQTMQDAFAMQPDGLELIHDLYQANSQFAQKEIHSQPSTNSYAIGERVSAHFRSSPQSWHIPPLRLLLIDDIYTTGSTLNACGQVILNAGYSMNIPIEIYTLTLARS
;
A
#
# COMPACT_ATOMS: atom_id res chain seq x y z
N MET A 1 28.90 -1.39 3.91
CA MET A 1 29.37 -1.17 5.30
C MET A 1 28.33 -0.56 6.23
N TYR A 2 27.09 -0.49 5.81
CA TYR A 2 25.93 0.02 6.57
C TYR A 2 25.39 -0.97 7.62
N LYS A 3 25.93 -2.17 7.68
CA LYS A 3 25.38 -3.33 8.41
C LYS A 3 25.77 -3.41 9.89
N PHE A 4 26.57 -2.52 10.43
CA PHE A 4 27.11 -2.66 11.78
C PHE A 4 26.96 -1.40 12.63
N ARG A 5 26.41 -1.59 13.82
CA ARG A 5 26.39 -0.77 15.04
C ARG A 5 26.61 0.75 14.85
N GLY A 6 25.62 1.54 15.10
CA GLY A 6 25.82 2.95 15.45
C GLY A 6 25.45 3.98 14.40
N HIS A 7 24.71 3.64 13.34
CA HIS A 7 24.37 4.63 12.32
C HIS A 7 22.93 5.18 12.45
N GLU A 8 22.47 5.43 13.67
CA GLU A 8 21.22 6.19 13.90
C GLU A 8 21.23 7.56 13.19
N ARG A 9 22.42 8.16 13.07
CA ARG A 9 22.59 9.42 12.32
C ARG A 9 22.21 9.33 10.84
N TYR A 10 22.24 8.14 10.23
CA TYR A 10 21.80 7.96 8.83
C TYR A 10 20.33 7.57 8.72
N ALA A 11 19.67 7.17 9.80
CA ALA A 11 18.26 6.78 9.76
C ALA A 11 17.37 7.93 9.25
N ALA A 12 17.60 9.15 9.71
CA ALA A 12 16.87 10.33 9.25
C ALA A 12 17.08 10.60 7.75
N LEU A 13 18.33 10.51 7.27
CA LEU A 13 18.64 10.68 5.84
C LEU A 13 17.97 9.62 4.99
N LEU A 14 18.04 8.36 5.40
CA LEU A 14 17.44 7.24 4.66
C LEU A 14 15.92 7.31 4.65
N THR A 15 15.33 7.74 5.76
CA THR A 15 13.89 8.02 5.82
C THR A 15 13.52 9.15 4.87
N ALA A 16 14.30 10.22 4.81
CA ALA A 16 14.06 11.32 3.88
C ALA A 16 14.11 10.86 2.40
N LEU A 17 15.08 10.02 2.04
CA LEU A 17 15.17 9.43 0.71
C LEU A 17 13.98 8.51 0.41
N MET A 18 13.52 7.72 1.39
CA MET A 18 12.34 6.87 1.25
C MET A 18 11.07 7.71 1.05
N ILE A 19 10.94 8.84 1.75
CA ILE A 19 9.82 9.78 1.56
C ILE A 19 9.83 10.37 0.15
N GLN A 20 10.99 10.78 -0.36
CA GLN A 20 11.12 11.28 -1.74
C GLN A 20 10.74 10.20 -2.77
N ALA A 21 11.21 8.97 -2.58
CA ALA A 21 10.86 7.86 -3.45
C ALA A 21 9.35 7.54 -3.41
N PHE A 22 8.73 7.59 -2.23
CA PHE A 22 7.29 7.45 -2.07
C PHE A 22 6.51 8.56 -2.77
N GLN A 23 6.97 9.81 -2.68
CA GLN A 23 6.34 10.95 -3.36
C GLN A 23 6.39 10.76 -4.88
N ALA A 24 7.55 10.41 -5.44
CA ALA A 24 7.71 10.12 -6.86
C ALA A 24 6.78 8.99 -7.33
N MET A 25 6.74 7.87 -6.58
CA MET A 25 5.82 6.77 -6.85
C MET A 25 4.35 7.22 -6.79
N SER A 26 3.98 8.02 -5.78
CA SER A 26 2.61 8.55 -5.64
C SER A 26 2.22 9.48 -6.79
N GLU A 27 3.15 10.28 -7.31
CA GLU A 27 2.94 11.13 -8.49
C GLU A 27 2.77 10.30 -9.76
N GLU A 28 3.57 9.27 -9.94
CA GLU A 28 3.49 8.36 -11.09
C GLU A 28 2.16 7.59 -11.12
N LEU A 29 1.69 7.13 -9.95
CA LEU A 29 0.43 6.41 -9.81
C LEU A 29 -0.81 7.33 -9.85
N ASN A 30 -0.61 8.65 -9.84
CA ASN A 30 -1.67 9.65 -9.94
C ASN A 30 -1.51 10.58 -11.18
N PRO A 31 -1.50 10.05 -12.40
CA PRO A 31 -1.15 10.81 -13.60
C PRO A 31 -2.10 11.97 -13.92
N VAL A 32 -3.30 12.00 -13.34
CA VAL A 32 -4.30 13.06 -13.57
C VAL A 32 -3.84 14.40 -12.99
N LEU A 33 -3.09 14.41 -11.88
CA LEU A 33 -2.62 15.64 -11.23
C LEU A 33 -1.51 16.35 -12.02
N ALA A 34 -0.66 15.61 -12.71
CA ALA A 34 0.46 16.18 -13.46
C ALA A 34 0.00 16.97 -14.72
N LYS A 35 -1.17 16.64 -15.30
CA LYS A 35 -1.71 17.33 -16.47
C LYS A 35 -2.52 18.58 -16.13
N GLU A 36 -3.13 18.64 -14.94
CA GLU A 36 -3.97 19.77 -14.54
C GLU A 36 -3.18 20.96 -13.99
N THR A 37 -1.97 20.74 -13.46
CA THR A 37 -1.10 21.81 -12.95
C THR A 37 -0.52 22.71 -14.05
N LEU A 38 -0.62 22.33 -15.32
CA LEU A 38 -0.07 23.05 -16.48
C LEU A 38 -1.11 23.79 -17.32
N ALA A 39 -2.39 23.76 -16.97
CA ALA A 39 -3.43 24.47 -17.71
C ALA A 39 -3.58 25.92 -17.21
N PRO A 40 -3.47 26.94 -18.09
CA PRO A 40 -3.69 28.34 -17.70
C PRO A 40 -5.16 28.56 -17.34
N VAL A 41 -5.43 29.09 -16.14
CA VAL A 41 -6.78 29.43 -15.66
C VAL A 41 -7.29 30.66 -16.33
N ALA A 42 -8.19 30.54 -17.30
CA ALA A 42 -8.64 31.63 -18.14
C ALA A 42 -9.78 32.49 -17.56
N HIS A 43 -10.54 32.08 -16.52
CA HIS A 43 -11.65 32.88 -15.96
C HIS A 43 -11.91 32.64 -14.44
N PRO A 44 -12.32 33.67 -13.67
CA PRO A 44 -12.56 33.56 -12.21
C PRO A 44 -13.65 32.55 -11.80
N GLY A 45 -14.66 32.32 -12.64
CA GLY A 45 -15.71 31.32 -12.40
C GLY A 45 -15.27 29.87 -12.63
N ALA A 46 -14.20 29.68 -13.43
CA ALA A 46 -13.58 28.38 -13.66
C ALA A 46 -12.73 27.95 -12.45
N ALA A 47 -12.13 28.91 -11.74
CA ALA A 47 -11.30 28.63 -10.56
C ALA A 47 -12.08 27.97 -9.42
N ARG A 48 -13.36 28.31 -9.21
CA ARG A 48 -14.20 27.72 -8.16
C ARG A 48 -14.62 26.29 -8.53
N ARG A 49 -14.97 26.04 -9.79
CA ARG A 49 -15.29 24.70 -10.31
C ARG A 49 -14.04 23.82 -10.35
N HIS A 50 -12.92 24.39 -10.76
CA HIS A 50 -11.62 23.73 -10.76
C HIS A 50 -11.16 23.33 -9.33
N ARG A 51 -11.35 24.23 -8.34
CA ARG A 51 -11.06 23.91 -6.93
C ARG A 51 -11.97 22.80 -6.38
N GLN A 52 -13.24 22.76 -6.77
CA GLN A 52 -14.14 21.66 -6.39
C GLN A 52 -13.79 20.35 -7.08
N SER A 53 -13.40 20.40 -8.38
CA SER A 53 -12.88 19.25 -9.12
C SER A 53 -11.57 18.72 -8.50
N LEU A 54 -10.64 19.61 -8.13
CA LEU A 54 -9.40 19.23 -7.44
C LEU A 54 -9.66 18.60 -6.06
N LEU A 55 -10.67 19.08 -5.33
CA LEU A 55 -11.06 18.50 -4.05
C LEU A 55 -11.74 17.14 -4.23
N GLN A 56 -12.50 16.93 -5.29
CA GLN A 56 -13.09 15.64 -5.66
C GLN A 56 -12.02 14.68 -6.20
N ASN A 57 -11.09 15.15 -7.05
CA ASN A 57 -9.96 14.35 -7.55
C ASN A 57 -8.94 13.99 -6.45
N ASN A 58 -8.81 14.83 -5.41
CA ASN A 58 -7.97 14.49 -4.26
C ASN A 58 -8.52 13.28 -3.47
N LYS A 59 -9.81 12.98 -3.59
CA LYS A 59 -10.43 11.77 -3.02
C LYS A 59 -10.12 10.50 -3.81
N GLN A 60 -9.75 10.61 -5.08
CA GLN A 60 -9.35 9.48 -5.94
C GLN A 60 -7.83 9.29 -6.02
N ARG A 61 -7.07 10.11 -5.27
CA ARG A 61 -5.61 10.01 -5.28
C ARG A 61 -5.18 8.66 -4.73
N TRP A 62 -4.32 7.97 -5.49
CA TRP A 62 -3.71 6.74 -5.02
C TRP A 62 -2.99 6.99 -3.68
N ARG A 63 -3.29 6.15 -2.72
CA ARG A 63 -2.68 6.13 -1.40
C ARG A 63 -2.78 4.70 -0.87
N PRO A 64 -1.73 4.15 -0.26
CA PRO A 64 -1.86 2.89 0.45
C PRO A 64 -2.66 3.08 1.74
N ASP A 65 -3.31 2.01 2.18
CA ASP A 65 -4.10 1.98 3.42
C ASP A 65 -3.21 1.72 4.64
N ALA A 66 -2.13 0.94 4.44
CA ALA A 66 -1.14 0.65 5.48
C ALA A 66 0.24 0.39 4.87
N VAL A 67 1.26 0.51 5.72
CA VAL A 67 2.65 0.16 5.43
C VAL A 67 2.99 -1.11 6.19
N THR A 68 3.63 -2.06 5.52
CA THR A 68 4.23 -3.24 6.13
C THR A 68 5.69 -3.37 5.68
N TYR A 69 6.43 -4.29 6.23
CA TYR A 69 7.87 -4.40 5.98
C TYR A 69 8.33 -5.85 5.91
N VAL A 70 9.46 -6.06 5.25
CA VAL A 70 10.12 -7.36 5.18
C VAL A 70 10.74 -7.69 6.54
N PRO A 71 10.36 -8.84 7.16
CA PRO A 71 10.94 -9.25 8.44
C PRO A 71 12.37 -9.78 8.25
N VAL A 72 13.22 -9.52 9.22
CA VAL A 72 14.54 -10.14 9.34
C VAL A 72 14.47 -11.42 10.16
N SER A 73 15.48 -12.30 10.07
CA SER A 73 15.58 -13.45 10.95
C SER A 73 15.97 -13.04 12.37
N ASP A 74 15.54 -13.84 13.37
CA ASP A 74 15.87 -13.60 14.79
C ASP A 74 17.38 -13.50 15.01
N GLU A 75 18.19 -14.32 14.33
CA GLU A 75 19.64 -14.23 14.36
C GLU A 75 20.15 -12.85 13.93
N ARG A 76 19.62 -12.32 12.83
CA ARG A 76 20.01 -11.00 12.33
C ARG A 76 19.47 -9.89 13.21
N LEU A 77 18.29 -10.08 13.79
CA LEU A 77 17.74 -9.13 14.75
C LEU A 77 18.61 -9.07 16.01
N ALA A 78 19.03 -10.23 16.53
CA ALA A 78 19.94 -10.33 17.67
C ALA A 78 21.33 -9.71 17.38
N GLU A 79 21.87 -9.94 16.16
CA GLU A 79 23.15 -9.36 15.74
C GLU A 79 23.13 -7.84 15.57
N ARG A 80 22.02 -7.31 15.02
CA ARG A 80 21.90 -5.89 14.59
C ARG A 80 21.17 -5.04 15.61
N GLY A 81 20.33 -5.65 16.46
CA GLY A 81 19.47 -4.97 17.42
C GLY A 81 18.23 -4.32 16.82
N PHE A 82 18.03 -4.39 15.48
CA PHE A 82 16.87 -3.80 14.80
C PHE A 82 16.66 -4.37 13.39
N ASN A 83 15.42 -4.21 12.89
CA ASN A 83 15.06 -4.43 11.50
C ASN A 83 15.13 -3.11 10.72
N GLN A 84 15.94 -3.06 9.67
CA GLN A 84 16.10 -1.86 8.84
C GLN A 84 14.82 -1.50 8.08
N ALA A 85 14.17 -2.51 7.48
CA ALA A 85 12.93 -2.30 6.74
C ALA A 85 11.81 -1.76 7.64
N GLU A 86 11.70 -2.27 8.88
CA GLU A 86 10.78 -1.79 9.90
C GLU A 86 11.01 -0.30 10.24
N ARG A 87 12.28 0.09 10.50
CA ARG A 87 12.61 1.49 10.79
C ARG A 87 12.29 2.43 9.65
N LEU A 88 12.57 2.00 8.40
CA LEU A 88 12.24 2.77 7.22
C LEU A 88 10.72 2.88 7.04
N ALA A 89 9.99 1.78 7.25
CA ALA A 89 8.53 1.74 7.22
C ALA A 89 7.92 2.67 8.26
N ALA A 90 8.38 2.61 9.51
CA ALA A 90 7.91 3.47 10.59
C ALA A 90 8.19 4.96 10.32
N GLY A 91 9.38 5.30 9.84
CA GLY A 91 9.74 6.68 9.49
C GLY A 91 8.92 7.24 8.34
N LEU A 92 8.73 6.47 7.26
CA LEU A 92 7.88 6.84 6.14
C LEU A 92 6.42 6.99 6.60
N ALA A 93 5.87 5.98 7.27
CA ALA A 93 4.48 5.95 7.69
C ALA A 93 4.12 7.13 8.62
N ALA A 94 5.00 7.49 9.55
CA ALA A 94 4.85 8.67 10.39
C ALA A 94 4.77 9.96 9.57
N ALA A 95 5.64 10.12 8.56
CA ALA A 95 5.66 11.30 7.70
C ALA A 95 4.40 11.43 6.84
N VAL A 96 3.87 10.31 6.33
CA VAL A 96 2.69 10.28 5.44
C VAL A 96 1.38 9.95 6.18
N ARG A 97 1.44 9.79 7.49
CA ARG A 97 0.29 9.49 8.38
C ARG A 97 -0.45 8.21 7.97
N LEU A 98 0.29 7.13 7.82
CA LEU A 98 -0.23 5.79 7.57
C LEU A 98 0.01 4.90 8.79
N PRO A 99 -0.85 3.90 9.03
CA PRO A 99 -0.56 2.87 10.01
C PRO A 99 0.59 1.96 9.51
N VAL A 100 1.41 1.49 10.44
CA VAL A 100 2.37 0.41 10.21
C VAL A 100 1.79 -0.86 10.81
N VAL A 101 1.82 -1.94 10.04
CA VAL A 101 1.32 -3.25 10.46
C VAL A 101 2.39 -4.31 10.27
N ASP A 102 2.59 -5.12 11.30
CA ASP A 102 3.51 -6.26 11.27
C ASP A 102 2.77 -7.51 10.80
N LEU A 103 2.72 -7.69 9.47
CA LEU A 103 1.97 -8.80 8.86
C LEU A 103 2.78 -10.07 8.72
N LEU A 104 4.10 -9.99 8.72
CA LEU A 104 4.97 -11.06 8.26
C LEU A 104 5.98 -11.47 9.31
N GLN A 105 6.24 -12.75 9.40
CA GLN A 105 7.35 -13.30 10.16
C GLN A 105 8.27 -14.11 9.25
N ARG A 106 9.56 -14.13 9.58
CA ARG A 106 10.51 -15.00 8.91
C ARG A 106 10.58 -16.32 9.66
N ARG A 107 10.22 -17.41 8.99
CA ARG A 107 10.38 -18.75 9.54
C ARG A 107 11.86 -19.08 9.72
N ILE A 108 12.22 -19.58 10.89
CA ILE A 108 13.55 -20.12 11.13
C ILE A 108 13.62 -21.42 10.34
N ASN A 109 14.34 -21.43 9.25
CA ASN A 109 15.03 -22.57 8.66
C ASN A 109 15.30 -22.33 7.17
N THR A 110 16.44 -21.76 6.89
CA THR A 110 17.14 -22.20 5.70
C THR A 110 18.49 -22.71 6.17
N THR A 111 18.54 -23.99 6.49
CA THR A 111 19.80 -24.73 6.53
C THR A 111 20.64 -24.28 5.35
N LYS A 112 21.90 -23.87 5.61
CA LYS A 112 22.87 -23.56 4.59
C LYS A 112 22.95 -24.75 3.62
N GLN A 113 22.20 -24.70 2.53
CA GLN A 113 22.21 -25.76 1.53
C GLN A 113 22.88 -25.19 0.30
N SER A 114 24.20 -25.42 0.23
CA SER A 114 25.10 -25.02 -0.86
C SER A 114 24.80 -25.69 -2.20
N PHE A 115 23.87 -26.65 -2.25
CA PHE A 115 23.63 -27.52 -3.40
C PHE A 115 22.22 -27.45 -4.00
N LYS A 116 21.45 -26.37 -3.75
CA LYS A 116 20.09 -26.27 -4.29
C LYS A 116 20.09 -25.76 -5.74
N THR A 117 19.27 -26.39 -6.57
CA THR A 117 18.92 -25.91 -7.91
C THR A 117 18.19 -24.56 -7.85
N ARG A 118 18.10 -23.85 -8.98
CA ARG A 118 17.38 -22.57 -9.06
C ARG A 118 15.92 -22.70 -8.62
N GLY A 119 15.23 -23.79 -8.97
CA GLY A 119 13.85 -24.06 -8.59
C GLY A 119 13.68 -24.27 -7.08
N GLU A 120 14.56 -25.07 -6.49
CA GLU A 120 14.57 -25.31 -5.04
C GLU A 120 14.89 -24.04 -4.22
N ARG A 121 15.71 -23.12 -4.77
CA ARG A 121 15.96 -21.82 -4.15
C ARG A 121 14.72 -20.95 -4.12
N ILE A 122 13.93 -20.93 -5.22
CA ILE A 122 12.68 -20.18 -5.31
C ILE A 122 11.68 -20.74 -4.29
N GLN A 123 11.49 -22.06 -4.23
CA GLN A 123 10.58 -22.70 -3.28
C GLN A 123 11.01 -22.43 -1.84
N THR A 124 12.31 -22.57 -1.54
CA THR A 124 12.86 -22.30 -0.19
C THR A 124 12.64 -20.82 0.23
N MET A 125 12.68 -19.89 -0.73
CA MET A 125 12.39 -18.48 -0.44
C MET A 125 10.91 -18.26 -0.15
N GLN A 126 10.01 -18.94 -0.84
CA GLN A 126 8.57 -18.88 -0.57
C GLN A 126 8.24 -19.40 0.82
N ASP A 127 8.91 -20.50 1.25
CA ASP A 127 8.72 -21.10 2.57
C ASP A 127 9.41 -20.31 3.70
N ALA A 128 10.25 -19.33 3.36
CA ALA A 128 11.01 -18.56 4.34
C ALA A 128 10.18 -17.55 5.13
N PHE A 129 8.99 -17.22 4.65
CA PHE A 129 8.11 -16.23 5.25
C PHE A 129 6.74 -16.84 5.56
N ALA A 130 6.10 -16.30 6.58
CA ALA A 130 4.74 -16.66 6.96
C ALA A 130 3.99 -15.42 7.45
N MET A 131 2.67 -15.53 7.51
CA MET A 131 1.84 -14.55 8.18
C MET A 131 2.11 -14.58 9.69
N GLN A 132 2.11 -13.42 10.34
CA GLN A 132 2.05 -13.32 11.80
C GLN A 132 0.77 -13.99 12.34
N PRO A 133 0.76 -14.47 13.58
CA PRO A 133 -0.43 -15.10 14.16
C PRO A 133 -1.69 -14.25 14.09
N ASP A 134 -1.56 -12.94 14.29
CA ASP A 134 -2.62 -11.93 14.24
C ASP A 134 -2.76 -11.26 12.86
N GLY A 135 -1.92 -11.63 11.90
CA GLY A 135 -1.85 -10.97 10.59
C GLY A 135 -3.14 -11.04 9.78
N LEU A 136 -3.91 -12.13 9.90
CA LEU A 136 -5.22 -12.25 9.25
C LEU A 136 -6.24 -11.28 9.85
N GLU A 137 -6.26 -11.15 11.17
CA GLU A 137 -7.12 -10.22 11.88
C GLU A 137 -6.79 -8.76 11.51
N LEU A 138 -5.51 -8.42 11.48
CA LEU A 138 -5.05 -7.09 11.05
C LEU A 138 -5.48 -6.75 9.62
N ILE A 139 -5.35 -7.68 8.68
CA ILE A 139 -5.83 -7.47 7.30
C ILE A 139 -7.34 -7.26 7.27
N HIS A 140 -8.10 -8.06 8.01
CA HIS A 140 -9.54 -7.95 8.10
C HIS A 140 -9.96 -6.58 8.65
N ASP A 141 -9.36 -6.14 9.75
CA ASP A 141 -9.66 -4.86 10.39
C ASP A 141 -9.34 -3.67 9.49
N LEU A 142 -8.19 -3.69 8.81
CA LEU A 142 -7.83 -2.67 7.82
C LEU A 142 -8.86 -2.60 6.69
N TYR A 143 -9.29 -3.75 6.17
CA TYR A 143 -10.27 -3.82 5.10
C TYR A 143 -11.65 -3.31 5.54
N GLN A 144 -12.08 -3.65 6.76
CA GLN A 144 -13.32 -3.15 7.35
C GLN A 144 -13.30 -1.63 7.54
N ALA A 145 -12.19 -1.10 8.07
CA ALA A 145 -12.02 0.35 8.22
C ALA A 145 -12.10 1.06 6.86
N ASN A 146 -11.42 0.55 5.83
CA ASN A 146 -11.48 1.09 4.47
C ASN A 146 -12.90 1.05 3.89
N SER A 147 -13.60 -0.07 4.08
CA SER A 147 -14.99 -0.25 3.64
C SER A 147 -15.96 0.75 4.28
N GLN A 148 -15.82 1.00 5.58
CA GLN A 148 -16.66 1.96 6.30
C GLN A 148 -16.42 3.40 5.83
N PHE A 149 -15.17 3.78 5.53
CA PHE A 149 -14.86 5.08 4.94
C PHE A 149 -15.50 5.23 3.55
N ALA A 150 -15.40 4.24 2.70
CA ALA A 150 -16.01 4.25 1.37
C ALA A 150 -17.55 4.39 1.45
N GLN A 151 -18.22 3.70 2.37
CA GLN A 151 -19.66 3.80 2.57
C GLN A 151 -20.10 5.16 3.12
N LYS A 152 -19.38 5.74 4.08
CA LYS A 152 -19.70 7.08 4.61
C LYS A 152 -19.59 8.18 3.55
N GLU A 153 -18.62 8.07 2.64
CA GLU A 153 -18.49 9.04 1.55
C GLU A 153 -19.67 9.01 0.59
N ILE A 154 -20.21 7.83 0.30
CA ILE A 154 -21.38 7.68 -0.58
C ILE A 154 -22.64 8.32 0.03
N HIS A 155 -22.85 8.18 1.34
CA HIS A 155 -24.01 8.74 2.04
C HIS A 155 -23.89 10.24 2.32
N SER A 156 -22.69 10.81 2.25
CA SER A 156 -22.45 12.25 2.48
C SER A 156 -22.58 13.10 1.22
N GLN A 157 -22.85 12.53 0.05
CA GLN A 157 -23.17 13.32 -1.13
C GLN A 157 -24.58 13.87 -1.02
N PRO A 158 -24.78 15.20 -1.08
CA PRO A 158 -26.12 15.77 -1.15
C PRO A 158 -26.78 15.25 -2.42
N SER A 159 -27.92 14.60 -2.28
CA SER A 159 -28.78 14.24 -3.40
C SER A 159 -29.13 15.54 -4.12
N THR A 160 -28.46 15.84 -5.22
CA THR A 160 -28.90 16.86 -6.16
C THR A 160 -30.17 16.35 -6.82
N ASN A 161 -31.31 16.58 -6.13
CA ASN A 161 -32.61 16.52 -6.76
C ASN A 161 -32.65 17.60 -7.84
N SER A 162 -32.26 17.24 -9.04
CA SER A 162 -32.56 18.00 -10.22
C SER A 162 -34.06 17.81 -10.51
N TYR A 163 -34.83 18.84 -10.25
CA TYR A 163 -36.19 18.95 -10.76
C TYR A 163 -36.14 18.97 -12.27
N ALA A 164 -36.36 17.85 -12.90
CA ALA A 164 -36.74 17.76 -14.30
C ALA A 164 -38.20 17.35 -14.37
N ILE A 165 -39.03 18.35 -14.71
CA ILE A 165 -40.44 18.19 -15.10
C ILE A 165 -40.48 17.44 -16.45
N GLY A 166 -41.30 16.40 -16.51
CA GLY A 166 -41.91 15.88 -17.76
C GLY A 166 -41.19 14.71 -18.39
N GLU A 167 -41.72 13.55 -18.21
CA GLU A 167 -42.30 12.64 -19.15
C GLU A 167 -42.39 11.22 -18.57
N ARG A 168 -43.62 10.67 -18.61
CA ARG A 168 -43.91 9.27 -18.29
C ARG A 168 -43.21 8.37 -19.29
N VAL A 169 -42.19 7.65 -18.89
CA VAL A 169 -41.70 6.46 -19.58
C VAL A 169 -41.63 5.31 -18.59
N SER A 170 -42.29 4.23 -19.00
CA SER A 170 -42.60 3.00 -18.29
C SER A 170 -41.49 2.45 -17.41
N ALA A 171 -41.86 2.22 -16.13
CA ALA A 171 -41.12 1.44 -15.17
C ALA A 171 -40.94 -0.01 -15.63
N HIS A 172 -39.80 -0.35 -16.17
CA HIS A 172 -39.23 -1.70 -16.20
C HIS A 172 -37.71 -1.64 -16.30
N PHE A 173 -37.08 -0.83 -15.47
CA PHE A 173 -35.67 -0.98 -15.22
C PHE A 173 -35.51 -1.74 -13.90
N ARG A 174 -35.38 -3.08 -14.03
CA ARG A 174 -34.93 -3.91 -12.92
C ARG A 174 -33.62 -3.32 -12.44
N SER A 175 -33.65 -2.80 -11.22
CA SER A 175 -32.46 -2.44 -10.48
C SER A 175 -31.58 -3.69 -10.37
N SER A 176 -30.57 -3.79 -11.25
CA SER A 176 -29.44 -4.65 -10.98
C SER A 176 -28.88 -4.22 -9.64
N PRO A 177 -28.57 -5.13 -8.72
CA PRO A 177 -27.92 -4.76 -7.48
C PRO A 177 -26.64 -4.02 -7.87
N GLN A 178 -26.54 -2.75 -7.48
CA GLN A 178 -25.28 -2.02 -7.57
C GLN A 178 -24.28 -2.87 -6.79
N SER A 179 -23.40 -3.58 -7.50
CA SER A 179 -22.29 -4.26 -6.88
C SER A 179 -21.41 -3.17 -6.28
N TRP A 180 -21.51 -3.00 -5.00
CA TRP A 180 -20.68 -2.10 -4.22
C TRP A 180 -19.24 -2.60 -4.35
N HIS A 181 -18.50 -2.03 -5.30
CA HIS A 181 -17.10 -2.34 -5.44
C HIS A 181 -16.36 -1.67 -4.26
N ILE A 182 -16.22 -2.42 -3.20
CA ILE A 182 -15.31 -2.03 -2.11
C ILE A 182 -13.91 -2.01 -2.74
N PRO A 183 -13.18 -0.90 -2.62
CA PRO A 183 -11.85 -0.80 -3.21
C PRO A 183 -10.92 -1.87 -2.59
N PRO A 184 -9.93 -2.36 -3.34
CA PRO A 184 -8.95 -3.29 -2.81
C PRO A 184 -8.17 -2.65 -1.66
N LEU A 185 -7.77 -3.47 -0.69
CA LEU A 185 -6.84 -3.07 0.37
C LEU A 185 -5.45 -2.85 -0.26
N ARG A 186 -4.93 -1.64 -0.17
CA ARG A 186 -3.62 -1.26 -0.72
C ARG A 186 -2.56 -1.28 0.35
N LEU A 187 -1.61 -2.17 0.22
CA LEU A 187 -0.50 -2.32 1.15
C LEU A 187 0.81 -1.87 0.51
N LEU A 188 1.60 -1.11 1.25
CA LEU A 188 2.96 -0.72 0.84
C LEU A 188 3.97 -1.57 1.61
N LEU A 189 4.66 -2.47 0.91
CA LEU A 189 5.69 -3.34 1.46
C LEU A 189 7.08 -2.69 1.30
N ILE A 190 7.76 -2.48 2.43
CA ILE A 190 9.09 -1.83 2.50
C ILE A 190 10.19 -2.87 2.65
N ASP A 191 11.27 -2.70 1.90
CA ASP A 191 12.55 -3.39 2.11
C ASP A 191 13.70 -2.39 2.03
N ASP A 192 14.89 -2.75 2.53
CA ASP A 192 16.07 -1.87 2.47
C ASP A 192 16.76 -1.93 1.11
N ILE A 193 16.90 -3.13 0.51
CA ILE A 193 17.65 -3.34 -0.73
C ILE A 193 16.91 -4.31 -1.67
N TYR A 194 16.69 -3.86 -2.89
CA TYR A 194 16.25 -4.71 -3.99
C TYR A 194 17.46 -5.40 -4.65
N THR A 195 17.49 -6.71 -4.64
CA THR A 195 18.48 -7.50 -5.40
C THR A 195 17.84 -8.18 -6.60
N THR A 196 17.23 -9.34 -6.39
CA THR A 196 16.51 -10.12 -7.40
C THR A 196 14.99 -9.99 -7.29
N GLY A 197 14.50 -9.31 -6.27
CA GLY A 197 13.07 -9.23 -5.94
C GLY A 197 12.50 -10.49 -5.31
N SER A 198 13.27 -11.56 -5.14
CA SER A 198 12.77 -12.85 -4.61
C SER A 198 12.20 -12.73 -3.19
N THR A 199 12.81 -11.89 -2.33
CA THR A 199 12.31 -11.60 -0.99
C THR A 199 10.96 -10.89 -1.02
N LEU A 200 10.86 -9.81 -1.80
CA LEU A 200 9.61 -9.05 -1.94
C LEU A 200 8.50 -9.91 -2.56
N ASN A 201 8.85 -10.72 -3.57
CA ASN A 201 7.89 -11.64 -4.18
C ASN A 201 7.39 -12.69 -3.18
N ALA A 202 8.28 -13.29 -2.38
CA ALA A 202 7.88 -14.27 -1.37
C ALA A 202 6.98 -13.65 -0.28
N CYS A 203 7.33 -12.48 0.24
CA CYS A 203 6.50 -11.72 1.18
C CYS A 203 5.15 -11.35 0.58
N GLY A 204 5.14 -10.84 -0.66
CA GLY A 204 3.93 -10.49 -1.38
C GLY A 204 2.99 -11.68 -1.56
N GLN A 205 3.52 -12.86 -1.93
CA GLN A 205 2.70 -14.08 -2.08
C GLN A 205 2.04 -14.50 -0.77
N VAL A 206 2.72 -14.41 0.38
CA VAL A 206 2.12 -14.71 1.68
C VAL A 206 0.92 -13.81 1.95
N ILE A 207 1.06 -12.50 1.71
CA ILE A 207 -0.02 -11.53 1.93
C ILE A 207 -1.18 -11.75 0.94
N LEU A 208 -0.89 -11.96 -0.34
CA LEU A 208 -1.91 -12.20 -1.36
C LEU A 208 -2.70 -13.49 -1.09
N ASN A 209 -2.02 -14.57 -0.66
CA ASN A 209 -2.65 -15.82 -0.28
C ASN A 209 -3.58 -15.64 0.93
N ALA A 210 -3.19 -14.80 1.90
CA ALA A 210 -4.04 -14.44 3.03
C ALA A 210 -5.30 -13.70 2.57
N GLY A 211 -5.15 -12.69 1.71
CA GLY A 211 -6.28 -11.98 1.11
C GLY A 211 -7.22 -12.91 0.36
N TYR A 212 -6.66 -13.81 -0.46
CA TYR A 212 -7.43 -14.80 -1.21
C TYR A 212 -8.23 -15.71 -0.28
N SER A 213 -7.62 -16.22 0.81
CA SER A 213 -8.31 -17.09 1.77
C SER A 213 -9.46 -16.42 2.50
N MET A 214 -9.43 -15.09 2.64
CA MET A 214 -10.47 -14.26 3.27
C MET A 214 -11.43 -13.62 2.27
N ASN A 215 -11.26 -13.86 0.96
CA ASN A 215 -11.98 -13.18 -0.11
C ASN A 215 -11.88 -11.65 -0.03
N ILE A 216 -10.69 -11.15 0.37
CA ILE A 216 -10.34 -9.73 0.42
C ILE A 216 -9.41 -9.40 -0.76
N PRO A 217 -9.81 -8.51 -1.67
CA PRO A 217 -8.92 -8.06 -2.74
C PRO A 217 -7.79 -7.20 -2.15
N ILE A 218 -6.55 -7.59 -2.43
CA ILE A 218 -5.35 -6.88 -1.97
C ILE A 218 -4.50 -6.46 -3.15
N GLU A 219 -4.06 -5.21 -3.15
CA GLU A 219 -3.01 -4.67 -4.03
C GLU A 219 -1.75 -4.43 -3.20
N ILE A 220 -0.59 -4.92 -3.68
CA ILE A 220 0.69 -4.72 -3.01
C ILE A 220 1.59 -3.86 -3.87
N TYR A 221 2.06 -2.79 -3.29
CA TYR A 221 3.08 -1.90 -3.84
C TYR A 221 4.36 -2.10 -3.04
N THR A 222 5.50 -2.05 -3.71
CA THR A 222 6.79 -2.25 -3.05
C THR A 222 7.67 -1.02 -3.19
N LEU A 223 8.38 -0.67 -2.13
CA LEU A 223 9.34 0.43 -2.15
C LEU A 223 10.62 0.00 -1.46
N THR A 224 11.76 0.23 -2.14
CA THR A 224 13.09 -0.11 -1.63
C THR A 224 13.99 1.10 -1.70
N LEU A 225 14.94 1.18 -0.77
CA LEU A 225 15.86 2.31 -0.69
C LEU A 225 16.96 2.24 -1.75
N ALA A 226 17.44 1.03 -2.06
CA ALA A 226 18.53 0.81 -2.99
C ALA A 226 18.30 -0.41 -3.87
N ARG A 227 18.97 -0.41 -5.03
CA ARG A 227 19.08 -1.56 -5.93
C ARG A 227 20.55 -1.95 -6.06
N SER A 228 20.87 -3.22 -5.88
CA SER A 228 22.21 -3.78 -6.10
C SER A 228 22.29 -4.62 -7.37
#